data_3f3f8957c197d466cde0b5580cdcf230
#
_entry.id   3f3f8957c197d466cde0b5580cdcf230
#
_cell.length_a   1.000
_cell.length_b   1.000
_cell.length_c   1.000
_cell.angle_alpha   90.00
_cell.angle_beta   90.00
_cell.angle_gamma   90.00
#
_symmetry.space_group_name_H-M   'P 1'
#
loop_
_entity.id
_entity.type
_entity.pdbx_description
1 polymer ?
#
loop_
_entity_poly.entity_id
_entity_poly.type
_entity_poly.pdbx_seq_one_letter_code
_entity_poly.pdbx_strand_id
1 'polypeptide(L)'
;MRDYPVVTDAHAHVKTKAEALERIREGIPTMVCGTDPEDARWVMELCHMPEAEGILFPVFGLHPWYADQWKVEDMMPYLEKCQVIGEIGMDSLWCNVPLKRQKEVLEKQLQIAAEWKKPVVLHTKDQEREILELIKKYPNTYLVHWYSADHDLDGYLDLDCYFSIGPDVIWNPAVQRVARQVPEKRILLETDGMDAVKWAWGEGQKNQNYAIKEQESIRETTQKQPEKIVVKDSLHATAHMAAKLRNSSPEILISLTTDNFLTFLKNSY
;
A
#
# COMPACT_ATOMS: atom_id res chain seq x y z
N MET A 1 -5.18 -14.44 26.42
CA MET A 1 -5.10 -13.54 25.25
C MET A 1 -5.49 -14.39 24.05
N ARG A 2 -6.42 -13.96 23.22
CA ARG A 2 -6.61 -14.61 21.92
C ARG A 2 -5.40 -14.26 21.11
N ASP A 3 -4.63 -15.25 20.62
CA ASP A 3 -3.57 -15.03 19.65
C ASP A 3 -4.25 -14.64 18.34
N TYR A 4 -4.41 -13.34 18.10
CA TYR A 4 -4.80 -12.86 16.80
C TYR A 4 -3.66 -13.12 15.80
N PRO A 5 -3.95 -13.56 14.56
CA PRO A 5 -2.92 -13.68 13.55
C PRO A 5 -2.21 -12.33 13.37
N VAL A 6 -0.93 -12.38 13.02
CA VAL A 6 -0.12 -11.18 12.79
C VAL A 6 -0.71 -10.42 11.61
N VAL A 7 -1.03 -9.14 11.80
CA VAL A 7 -1.45 -8.25 10.71
C VAL A 7 -0.23 -7.73 9.96
N THR A 8 -0.36 -7.51 8.66
CA THR A 8 0.71 -6.98 7.80
C THR A 8 0.33 -5.64 7.18
N ASP A 9 1.32 -4.81 6.88
CA ASP A 9 1.17 -3.51 6.22
C ASP A 9 1.83 -3.57 4.83
N ALA A 10 1.02 -3.72 3.79
CA ALA A 10 1.52 -3.98 2.44
C ALA A 10 2.05 -2.72 1.72
N HIS A 11 1.86 -1.54 2.30
CA HIS A 11 2.42 -0.30 1.78
C HIS A 11 2.42 0.78 2.87
N ALA A 12 3.59 1.33 3.15
CA ALA A 12 3.71 2.41 4.12
C ALA A 12 4.90 3.34 3.86
N HIS A 13 4.65 4.65 4.04
CA HIS A 13 5.69 5.66 4.16
C HIS A 13 6.02 5.88 5.64
N VAL A 14 7.23 5.51 6.06
CA VAL A 14 7.69 5.58 7.45
C VAL A 14 8.61 6.77 7.63
N LYS A 15 8.05 7.85 8.19
CA LYS A 15 8.75 9.15 8.26
C LYS A 15 9.68 9.30 9.47
N THR A 16 9.48 8.50 10.50
CA THR A 16 10.25 8.61 11.74
C THR A 16 10.75 7.25 12.24
N LYS A 17 11.87 7.28 12.96
CA LYS A 17 12.39 6.09 13.64
C LYS A 17 11.40 5.54 14.67
N ALA A 18 10.59 6.40 15.29
CA ALA A 18 9.57 5.99 16.25
C ALA A 18 8.49 5.12 15.60
N GLU A 19 8.03 5.48 14.40
CA GLU A 19 7.08 4.68 13.61
C GLU A 19 7.67 3.33 13.17
N ALA A 20 8.96 3.28 12.82
CA ALA A 20 9.64 2.03 12.51
C ALA A 20 9.74 1.12 13.74
N LEU A 21 10.18 1.67 14.89
CA LEU A 21 10.27 0.94 16.15
C LEU A 21 8.91 0.48 16.68
N GLU A 22 7.83 1.20 16.40
CA GLU A 22 6.48 0.74 16.71
C GLU A 22 6.14 -0.54 15.95
N ARG A 23 6.34 -0.57 14.62
CA ARG A 23 6.11 -1.76 13.78
C ARG A 23 6.96 -2.95 14.23
N ILE A 24 8.22 -2.72 14.53
CA ILE A 24 9.15 -3.74 15.02
C ILE A 24 8.66 -4.31 16.36
N ARG A 25 8.32 -3.46 17.33
CA ARG A 25 7.84 -3.87 18.66
C ARG A 25 6.52 -4.65 18.58
N GLU A 26 5.61 -4.22 17.72
CA GLU A 26 4.31 -4.89 17.54
C GLU A 26 4.40 -6.10 16.60
N GLY A 27 5.56 -6.35 16.00
CA GLY A 27 5.79 -7.47 15.07
C GLY A 27 4.93 -7.37 13.81
N ILE A 28 4.79 -6.18 13.21
CA ILE A 28 3.97 -5.92 12.02
C ILE A 28 4.86 -5.92 10.77
N PRO A 29 4.89 -7.02 9.99
CA PRO A 29 5.64 -7.04 8.74
C PRO A 29 5.12 -5.95 7.80
N THR A 30 6.03 -5.07 7.37
CA THR A 30 5.70 -3.84 6.62
C THR A 30 6.58 -3.70 5.40
N MET A 31 5.99 -3.49 4.21
CA MET A 31 6.70 -2.96 3.05
C MET A 31 6.84 -1.44 3.22
N VAL A 32 8.09 -0.98 3.36
CA VAL A 32 8.42 0.43 3.58
C VAL A 32 8.93 1.04 2.29
N CYS A 33 8.19 2.03 1.77
CA CYS A 33 8.47 2.65 0.49
C CYS A 33 9.40 3.86 0.61
N GLY A 34 10.46 3.88 -0.22
CA GLY A 34 11.33 5.02 -0.46
C GLY A 34 11.09 5.54 -1.88
N THR A 35 10.69 6.80 -1.99
CA THR A 35 10.07 7.43 -3.16
C THR A 35 11.03 8.23 -4.04
N ASP A 36 12.19 8.58 -3.52
CA ASP A 36 13.28 9.28 -4.18
C ASP A 36 14.62 8.87 -3.53
N PRO A 37 15.80 9.29 -4.05
CA PRO A 37 17.10 8.87 -3.51
C PRO A 37 17.36 9.27 -2.04
N GLU A 38 16.77 10.36 -1.56
CA GLU A 38 16.95 10.81 -0.18
C GLU A 38 16.11 9.97 0.77
N ASP A 39 14.84 9.76 0.42
CA ASP A 39 13.91 8.91 1.15
C ASP A 39 14.34 7.42 1.11
N ALA A 40 14.81 6.93 -0.05
CA ALA A 40 15.36 5.58 -0.17
C ALA A 40 16.56 5.33 0.75
N ARG A 41 17.42 6.34 0.95
CA ARG A 41 18.52 6.26 1.93
C ARG A 41 17.99 6.10 3.34
N TRP A 42 17.00 6.91 3.72
CA TRP A 42 16.35 6.84 5.02
C TRP A 42 15.70 5.47 5.27
N VAL A 43 14.91 4.99 4.32
CA VAL A 43 14.28 3.67 4.41
C VAL A 43 15.33 2.55 4.52
N MET A 44 16.42 2.65 3.78
CA MET A 44 17.52 1.70 3.85
C MET A 44 18.13 1.66 5.27
N GLU A 45 18.33 2.81 5.90
CA GLU A 45 18.84 2.92 7.28
C GLU A 45 17.89 2.25 8.27
N LEU A 46 16.57 2.45 8.13
CA LEU A 46 15.56 1.81 8.97
C LEU A 46 15.55 0.28 8.81
N CYS A 47 15.58 -0.20 7.58
CA CYS A 47 15.52 -1.63 7.29
C CYS A 47 16.82 -2.37 7.64
N HIS A 48 17.94 -1.67 7.78
CA HIS A 48 19.21 -2.24 8.22
C HIS A 48 19.40 -2.28 9.75
N MET A 49 18.46 -1.79 10.53
CA MET A 49 18.49 -2.00 11.99
C MET A 49 18.39 -3.51 12.28
N PRO A 50 19.20 -4.06 13.20
CA PRO A 50 19.16 -5.50 13.51
C PRO A 50 17.77 -6.00 13.91
N GLU A 51 16.99 -5.15 14.59
CA GLU A 51 15.65 -5.46 15.05
C GLU A 51 14.60 -5.43 13.92
N ALA A 52 14.95 -4.88 12.75
CA ALA A 52 14.05 -4.76 11.61
C ALA A 52 14.02 -6.02 10.73
N GLU A 53 14.96 -6.95 10.93
CA GLU A 53 15.05 -8.18 10.13
C GLU A 53 13.75 -8.98 10.19
N GLY A 54 13.18 -9.31 9.02
CA GLY A 54 11.92 -10.03 8.91
C GLY A 54 10.65 -9.22 9.24
N ILE A 55 10.80 -7.92 9.59
CA ILE A 55 9.69 -7.02 9.89
C ILE A 55 9.60 -5.87 8.87
N LEU A 56 10.70 -5.21 8.57
CA LEU A 56 10.70 -4.10 7.60
C LEU A 56 11.33 -4.58 6.28
N PHE A 57 10.57 -4.44 5.19
CA PHE A 57 10.96 -4.83 3.84
C PHE A 57 11.07 -3.59 2.96
N PRO A 58 12.27 -3.21 2.49
CA PRO A 58 12.43 -2.02 1.68
C PRO A 58 11.84 -2.20 0.28
N VAL A 59 11.09 -1.19 -0.16
CA VAL A 59 10.51 -1.06 -1.49
C VAL A 59 11.00 0.26 -2.07
N PHE A 60 11.63 0.25 -3.25
CA PHE A 60 12.21 1.45 -3.84
C PHE A 60 11.73 1.70 -5.25
N GLY A 61 11.40 2.95 -5.53
CA GLY A 61 11.01 3.43 -6.84
C GLY A 61 11.08 4.94 -6.92
N LEU A 62 11.22 5.49 -8.11
CA LEU A 62 11.06 6.92 -8.31
C LEU A 62 9.58 7.22 -8.49
N HIS A 63 9.00 7.79 -7.44
CA HIS A 63 7.58 8.15 -7.38
C HIS A 63 7.24 9.23 -8.43
N PRO A 64 6.05 9.25 -9.02
CA PRO A 64 5.67 10.24 -10.03
C PRO A 64 5.81 11.69 -9.56
N TRP A 65 5.68 11.98 -8.27
CA TRP A 65 5.82 13.33 -7.72
C TRP A 65 7.25 13.91 -7.82
N TYR A 66 8.25 13.04 -7.97
CA TYR A 66 9.66 13.42 -8.03
C TYR A 66 10.28 13.17 -9.43
N ALA A 67 9.45 12.80 -10.42
CA ALA A 67 9.93 12.42 -11.75
C ALA A 67 10.59 13.56 -12.53
N ASP A 68 10.36 14.83 -12.19
CA ASP A 68 11.03 15.99 -12.77
C ASP A 68 12.28 16.43 -12.00
N GLN A 69 12.46 15.97 -10.76
CA GLN A 69 13.58 16.31 -9.90
C GLN A 69 14.74 15.31 -10.02
N TRP A 70 14.40 14.01 -10.18
CA TRP A 70 15.36 12.92 -10.20
C TRP A 70 15.27 12.09 -11.50
N LYS A 71 16.25 11.24 -11.69
CA LYS A 71 16.28 10.26 -12.78
C LYS A 71 16.21 8.86 -12.20
N VAL A 72 15.75 7.90 -13.00
CA VAL A 72 15.72 6.49 -12.59
C VAL A 72 17.11 5.96 -12.26
N GLU A 73 18.14 6.50 -12.93
CA GLU A 73 19.55 6.18 -12.67
C GLU A 73 19.97 6.50 -11.23
N ASP A 74 19.41 7.56 -10.63
CA ASP A 74 19.73 7.95 -9.26
C ASP A 74 19.14 6.94 -8.23
N MET A 75 18.10 6.21 -8.64
CA MET A 75 17.50 5.14 -7.83
C MET A 75 18.18 3.78 -7.98
N MET A 76 19.00 3.56 -9.03
CA MET A 76 19.60 2.25 -9.32
C MET A 76 20.28 1.58 -8.12
N PRO A 77 21.08 2.28 -7.28
CA PRO A 77 21.74 1.66 -6.12
C PRO A 77 20.77 1.08 -5.09
N TYR A 78 19.51 1.55 -5.07
CA TYR A 78 18.44 1.09 -4.19
C TYR A 78 17.60 0.01 -4.87
N LEU A 79 17.23 0.21 -6.14
CA LEU A 79 16.47 -0.78 -6.92
C LEU A 79 17.17 -2.15 -6.99
N GLU A 80 18.49 -2.17 -7.05
CA GLU A 80 19.29 -3.41 -7.01
C GLU A 80 19.12 -4.18 -5.69
N LYS A 81 18.96 -3.47 -4.57
CA LYS A 81 18.96 -4.02 -3.21
C LYS A 81 17.59 -4.38 -2.67
N CYS A 82 16.50 -3.87 -3.25
CA CYS A 82 15.15 -4.23 -2.81
C CYS A 82 14.63 -5.48 -3.50
N GLN A 83 13.66 -6.15 -2.89
CA GLN A 83 12.96 -7.29 -3.49
C GLN A 83 11.80 -6.83 -4.38
N VAL A 84 11.19 -5.69 -4.08
CA VAL A 84 10.01 -5.13 -4.74
C VAL A 84 10.35 -3.73 -5.24
N ILE A 85 10.03 -3.44 -6.50
CA ILE A 85 10.18 -2.09 -7.07
C ILE A 85 8.89 -1.33 -6.86
N GLY A 86 8.99 -0.13 -6.30
CA GLY A 86 7.86 0.75 -6.03
C GLY A 86 8.20 1.78 -4.93
N GLU A 87 7.39 2.70 -4.76
CA GLU A 87 6.14 2.99 -5.44
C GLU A 87 6.42 3.69 -6.76
N ILE A 88 5.88 3.18 -7.87
CA ILE A 88 6.02 3.78 -9.19
C ILE A 88 4.64 3.93 -9.85
N GLY A 89 4.46 4.91 -10.71
CA GLY A 89 3.15 5.11 -11.29
C GLY A 89 2.96 6.45 -11.99
N MET A 90 1.69 6.88 -12.03
CA MET A 90 1.28 8.17 -12.55
C MET A 90 0.18 8.77 -11.67
N ASP A 91 0.20 10.12 -11.56
CA ASP A 91 -0.71 10.89 -10.72
C ASP A 91 -1.03 12.23 -11.38
N SER A 92 -2.28 12.46 -11.73
CA SER A 92 -2.79 13.77 -12.17
C SER A 92 -3.66 14.47 -11.12
N LEU A 93 -3.86 13.83 -9.96
CA LEU A 93 -4.73 14.33 -8.92
C LEU A 93 -3.98 15.16 -7.86
N TRP A 94 -2.79 14.67 -7.45
CA TRP A 94 -2.04 15.22 -6.31
C TRP A 94 -0.71 15.85 -6.71
N CYS A 95 -0.29 15.73 -7.98
CA CYS A 95 0.98 16.29 -8.43
C CYS A 95 0.85 17.05 -9.77
N ASN A 96 1.80 17.99 -9.99
CA ASN A 96 1.84 18.83 -11.18
C ASN A 96 2.96 18.45 -12.16
N VAL A 97 3.68 17.36 -11.92
CA VAL A 97 4.69 16.87 -12.85
C VAL A 97 4.02 16.48 -14.17
N PRO A 98 4.52 16.91 -15.33
CA PRO A 98 3.90 16.60 -16.60
C PRO A 98 3.72 15.09 -16.83
N LEU A 99 2.51 14.64 -17.18
CA LEU A 99 2.17 13.23 -17.38
C LEU A 99 3.11 12.52 -18.37
N LYS A 100 3.56 13.21 -19.41
CA LYS A 100 4.56 12.67 -20.33
C LYS A 100 5.83 12.26 -19.61
N ARG A 101 6.31 13.09 -18.67
CA ARG A 101 7.53 12.81 -17.90
C ARG A 101 7.30 11.67 -16.91
N GLN A 102 6.17 11.66 -16.22
CA GLN A 102 5.80 10.56 -15.34
C GLN A 102 5.76 9.23 -16.10
N LYS A 103 5.14 9.20 -17.28
CA LYS A 103 5.06 8.02 -18.13
C LYS A 103 6.44 7.50 -18.56
N GLU A 104 7.35 8.38 -19.01
CA GLU A 104 8.72 8.02 -19.37
C GLU A 104 9.47 7.36 -18.20
N VAL A 105 9.31 7.92 -17.00
CA VAL A 105 9.91 7.39 -15.77
C VAL A 105 9.29 6.05 -15.37
N LEU A 106 7.97 5.93 -15.46
CA LEU A 106 7.25 4.69 -15.17
C LEU A 106 7.67 3.58 -16.12
N GLU A 107 7.63 3.81 -17.45
CA GLU A 107 7.99 2.78 -18.44
C GLU A 107 9.41 2.25 -18.24
N LYS A 108 10.36 3.11 -17.92
CA LYS A 108 11.73 2.71 -17.65
C LYS A 108 11.84 1.80 -16.41
N GLN A 109 11.11 2.11 -15.35
CA GLN A 109 11.11 1.29 -14.15
C GLN A 109 10.34 -0.03 -14.32
N LEU A 110 9.25 -0.04 -15.10
CA LEU A 110 8.55 -1.26 -15.47
C LEU A 110 9.44 -2.21 -16.27
N GLN A 111 10.24 -1.67 -17.21
CA GLN A 111 11.22 -2.46 -17.95
C GLN A 111 12.24 -3.10 -17.01
N ILE A 112 12.85 -2.32 -16.11
CA ILE A 112 13.81 -2.81 -15.12
C ILE A 112 13.17 -3.90 -14.24
N ALA A 113 11.95 -3.67 -13.74
CA ALA A 113 11.24 -4.62 -12.91
C ALA A 113 10.98 -5.95 -13.62
N ALA A 114 10.57 -5.89 -14.89
CA ALA A 114 10.33 -7.07 -15.71
C ALA A 114 11.63 -7.84 -16.02
N GLU A 115 12.74 -7.15 -16.35
CA GLU A 115 14.04 -7.75 -16.59
C GLU A 115 14.59 -8.45 -15.34
N TRP A 116 14.41 -7.84 -14.18
CA TRP A 116 14.88 -8.38 -12.90
C TRP A 116 13.88 -9.33 -12.22
N LYS A 117 12.70 -9.49 -12.80
CA LYS A 117 11.58 -10.28 -12.24
C LYS A 117 11.21 -9.86 -10.81
N LYS A 118 11.28 -8.57 -10.52
CA LYS A 118 10.89 -8.01 -9.24
C LYS A 118 9.43 -7.57 -9.29
N PRO A 119 8.58 -7.97 -8.31
CA PRO A 119 7.22 -7.46 -8.17
C PRO A 119 7.20 -5.95 -8.08
N VAL A 120 6.06 -5.36 -8.39
CA VAL A 120 5.90 -3.90 -8.47
C VAL A 120 4.75 -3.42 -7.61
N VAL A 121 4.96 -2.35 -6.85
CA VAL A 121 3.88 -1.55 -6.22
C VAL A 121 3.56 -0.36 -7.12
N LEU A 122 2.29 -0.26 -7.51
CA LEU A 122 1.79 0.75 -8.44
C LEU A 122 0.99 1.84 -7.73
N HIS A 123 1.33 3.09 -8.00
CA HIS A 123 0.58 4.30 -7.71
C HIS A 123 -0.32 4.67 -8.90
N THR A 124 -1.64 4.67 -8.69
CA THR A 124 -2.59 4.93 -9.77
C THR A 124 -3.60 6.00 -9.33
N LYS A 125 -3.32 7.27 -9.64
CA LYS A 125 -4.23 8.35 -9.25
C LYS A 125 -4.67 9.15 -10.47
N ASP A 126 -5.94 8.91 -10.89
CA ASP A 126 -6.58 9.49 -12.07
C ASP A 126 -5.83 9.16 -13.38
N GLN A 127 -5.02 8.07 -13.36
CA GLN A 127 -4.25 7.56 -14.50
C GLN A 127 -4.37 6.03 -14.63
N GLU A 128 -5.39 5.45 -14.03
CA GLU A 128 -5.59 4.00 -13.95
C GLU A 128 -5.60 3.33 -15.31
N ARG A 129 -6.33 3.92 -16.30
CA ARG A 129 -6.40 3.37 -17.65
C ARG A 129 -5.06 3.38 -18.37
N GLU A 130 -4.31 4.48 -18.26
CA GLU A 130 -3.01 4.61 -18.91
C GLU A 130 -2.00 3.61 -18.33
N ILE A 131 -1.99 3.46 -17.00
CA ILE A 131 -1.11 2.51 -16.33
C ILE A 131 -1.52 1.08 -16.68
N LEU A 132 -2.81 0.75 -16.72
CA LEU A 132 -3.31 -0.56 -17.14
C LEU A 132 -2.79 -0.95 -18.53
N GLU A 133 -2.84 -0.03 -19.50
CA GLU A 133 -2.34 -0.29 -20.85
C GLU A 133 -0.79 -0.41 -20.91
N LEU A 134 -0.09 0.24 -19.99
CA LEU A 134 1.36 0.10 -19.88
C LEU A 134 1.76 -1.26 -19.30
N ILE A 135 1.18 -1.66 -18.18
CA ILE A 135 1.58 -2.92 -17.49
C ILE A 135 1.29 -4.17 -18.32
N LYS A 136 0.31 -4.12 -19.24
CA LYS A 136 0.07 -5.20 -20.20
C LYS A 136 1.30 -5.50 -21.09
N LYS A 137 2.17 -4.52 -21.29
CA LYS A 137 3.40 -4.65 -22.08
C LYS A 137 4.57 -5.23 -21.29
N TYR A 138 4.46 -5.22 -19.97
CA TYR A 138 5.50 -5.65 -19.04
C TYR A 138 4.94 -6.70 -18.06
N PRO A 139 4.68 -7.95 -18.52
CA PRO A 139 4.11 -8.99 -17.64
C PRO A 139 4.95 -9.17 -16.38
N ASN A 140 4.32 -9.02 -15.22
CA ASN A 140 4.96 -9.08 -13.91
C ASN A 140 3.91 -9.35 -12.81
N THR A 141 4.32 -9.45 -11.54
CA THR A 141 3.44 -9.42 -10.38
C THR A 141 3.25 -7.97 -9.92
N TYR A 142 2.02 -7.51 -9.89
CA TYR A 142 1.67 -6.13 -9.53
C TYR A 142 0.83 -6.08 -8.27
N LEU A 143 1.14 -5.12 -7.38
CA LEU A 143 0.28 -4.65 -6.32
C LEU A 143 -0.20 -3.23 -6.71
N VAL A 144 -1.49 -3.06 -6.93
CA VAL A 144 -2.10 -1.75 -7.06
C VAL A 144 -2.45 -1.28 -5.65
N HIS A 145 -1.67 -0.32 -5.13
CA HIS A 145 -1.91 0.19 -3.80
C HIS A 145 -3.09 1.16 -3.80
N TRP A 146 -3.89 1.12 -2.75
CA TRP A 146 -5.02 2.01 -2.46
C TRP A 146 -5.85 2.39 -3.69
N TYR A 147 -6.30 1.39 -4.46
CA TYR A 147 -7.13 1.64 -5.63
C TYR A 147 -8.48 2.26 -5.23
N SER A 148 -8.76 3.46 -5.73
CA SER A 148 -9.95 4.23 -5.36
C SER A 148 -10.73 4.79 -6.56
N ALA A 149 -10.40 4.37 -7.78
CA ALA A 149 -11.17 4.74 -8.97
C ALA A 149 -12.47 3.96 -9.08
N ASP A 150 -13.44 4.50 -9.79
CA ASP A 150 -14.75 3.84 -10.04
C ASP A 150 -14.79 3.08 -11.38
N HIS A 151 -13.70 3.04 -12.13
CA HIS A 151 -13.54 2.43 -13.45
C HIS A 151 -12.30 1.52 -13.52
N ASP A 152 -12.17 0.76 -14.60
CA ASP A 152 -11.00 -0.05 -14.99
C ASP A 152 -10.57 -1.16 -13.99
N LEU A 153 -11.25 -1.37 -12.85
CA LEU A 153 -10.89 -2.41 -11.87
C LEU A 153 -10.83 -3.80 -12.51
N ASP A 154 -11.79 -4.13 -13.37
CA ASP A 154 -11.86 -5.45 -14.02
C ASP A 154 -10.61 -5.74 -14.86
N GLY A 155 -10.06 -4.72 -15.55
CA GLY A 155 -8.83 -4.86 -16.32
C GLY A 155 -7.60 -5.24 -15.47
N TYR A 156 -7.50 -4.70 -14.27
CA TYR A 156 -6.44 -5.08 -13.32
C TYR A 156 -6.69 -6.46 -12.70
N LEU A 157 -7.97 -6.83 -12.47
CA LEU A 157 -8.34 -8.17 -12.01
C LEU A 157 -8.00 -9.23 -13.08
N ASP A 158 -8.24 -8.95 -14.35
CA ASP A 158 -7.89 -9.82 -15.48
C ASP A 158 -6.38 -10.05 -15.60
N LEU A 159 -5.56 -9.10 -15.13
CA LEU A 159 -4.11 -9.23 -15.04
C LEU A 159 -3.63 -9.89 -13.74
N ASP A 160 -4.55 -10.41 -12.93
CA ASP A 160 -4.27 -11.10 -11.65
C ASP A 160 -3.46 -10.22 -10.66
N CYS A 161 -3.69 -8.90 -10.68
CA CYS A 161 -3.05 -7.96 -9.77
C CYS A 161 -3.48 -8.16 -8.32
N TYR A 162 -2.56 -7.88 -7.39
CA TYR A 162 -2.88 -7.68 -5.98
C TYR A 162 -3.42 -6.28 -5.73
N PHE A 163 -4.21 -6.14 -4.65
CA PHE A 163 -4.76 -4.85 -4.22
C PHE A 163 -4.64 -4.72 -2.71
N SER A 164 -4.14 -3.60 -2.24
CA SER A 164 -4.18 -3.26 -0.82
C SER A 164 -5.37 -2.36 -0.50
N ILE A 165 -5.99 -2.66 0.62
CA ILE A 165 -7.15 -1.92 1.13
C ILE A 165 -6.66 -0.92 2.15
N GLY A 166 -6.87 0.36 1.85
CA GLY A 166 -6.50 1.47 2.70
C GLY A 166 -7.51 1.77 3.81
N PRO A 167 -7.15 2.65 4.76
CA PRO A 167 -7.95 2.95 5.96
C PRO A 167 -9.28 3.66 5.66
N ASP A 168 -9.44 4.26 4.48
CA ASP A 168 -10.68 4.91 4.05
C ASP A 168 -11.79 3.93 3.62
N VAL A 169 -11.53 2.62 3.62
CA VAL A 169 -12.55 1.58 3.37
C VAL A 169 -13.76 1.74 4.30
N ILE A 170 -13.58 2.38 5.46
CA ILE A 170 -14.66 2.66 6.41
C ILE A 170 -15.75 3.59 5.85
N TRP A 171 -15.44 4.41 4.84
CA TRP A 171 -16.38 5.38 4.26
C TRP A 171 -16.33 5.52 2.74
N ASN A 172 -15.23 5.16 2.08
CA ASN A 172 -15.05 5.34 0.63
C ASN A 172 -15.71 4.21 -0.18
N PRO A 173 -16.79 4.49 -0.95
CA PRO A 173 -17.50 3.44 -1.71
C PRO A 173 -16.63 2.75 -2.76
N ALA A 174 -15.68 3.47 -3.37
CA ALA A 174 -14.78 2.90 -4.37
C ALA A 174 -13.86 1.84 -3.75
N VAL A 175 -13.23 2.15 -2.60
CA VAL A 175 -12.39 1.20 -1.86
C VAL A 175 -13.21 0.04 -1.30
N GLN A 176 -14.46 0.30 -0.84
CA GLN A 176 -15.39 -0.76 -0.45
C GLN A 176 -15.74 -1.70 -1.60
N ARG A 177 -15.87 -1.18 -2.83
CA ARG A 177 -16.07 -2.00 -4.03
C ARG A 177 -14.87 -2.91 -4.26
N VAL A 178 -13.66 -2.38 -4.21
CA VAL A 178 -12.41 -3.15 -4.33
C VAL A 178 -12.37 -4.26 -3.28
N ALA A 179 -12.63 -3.92 -2.01
CA ALA A 179 -12.66 -4.89 -0.92
C ALA A 179 -13.66 -6.03 -1.14
N ARG A 180 -14.80 -5.80 -1.85
CA ARG A 180 -15.77 -6.86 -2.19
C ARG A 180 -15.36 -7.71 -3.38
N GLN A 181 -14.74 -7.12 -4.40
CA GLN A 181 -14.55 -7.75 -5.73
C GLN A 181 -13.20 -8.45 -5.90
N VAL A 182 -12.16 -7.97 -5.19
CA VAL A 182 -10.82 -8.56 -5.30
C VAL A 182 -10.83 -10.02 -4.85
N PRO A 183 -10.24 -10.95 -5.64
CA PRO A 183 -10.12 -12.35 -5.24
C PRO A 183 -9.39 -12.50 -3.89
N GLU A 184 -9.78 -13.52 -3.10
CA GLU A 184 -9.17 -13.76 -1.78
C GLU A 184 -7.64 -13.83 -1.82
N LYS A 185 -7.09 -14.45 -2.86
CA LYS A 185 -5.63 -14.61 -3.02
C LYS A 185 -4.90 -13.34 -3.49
N ARG A 186 -5.61 -12.22 -3.66
CA ARG A 186 -5.05 -10.96 -4.21
C ARG A 186 -5.32 -9.74 -3.33
N ILE A 187 -5.98 -9.93 -2.19
CA ILE A 187 -6.27 -8.84 -1.25
C ILE A 187 -5.17 -8.72 -0.19
N LEU A 188 -4.77 -7.49 0.09
CA LEU A 188 -3.80 -7.08 1.11
C LEU A 188 -4.39 -5.93 1.95
N LEU A 189 -3.73 -5.58 3.06
CA LEU A 189 -4.08 -4.43 3.89
C LEU A 189 -2.91 -3.46 3.93
N GLU A 190 -3.20 -2.17 4.06
CA GLU A 190 -2.18 -1.14 4.16
C GLU A 190 -2.60 0.04 5.04
N THR A 191 -1.60 0.82 5.45
CA THR A 191 -1.80 2.12 6.09
C THR A 191 -1.52 3.30 5.16
N ASP A 192 -0.63 3.14 4.19
CA ASP A 192 0.01 4.22 3.42
C ASP A 192 0.79 5.20 4.33
N GLY A 193 1.07 4.80 5.56
CA GLY A 193 1.69 5.61 6.61
C GLY A 193 0.69 6.34 7.49
N MET A 194 1.18 6.81 8.63
CA MET A 194 0.30 7.39 9.68
C MET A 194 -0.34 8.72 9.32
N ASP A 195 0.24 9.48 8.40
CA ASP A 195 -0.40 10.72 7.92
C ASP A 195 -1.62 10.42 7.04
N ALA A 196 -1.53 9.39 6.20
CA ALA A 196 -2.65 8.92 5.40
C ALA A 196 -3.77 8.33 6.27
N VAL A 197 -3.43 7.59 7.33
CA VAL A 197 -4.40 7.13 8.34
C VAL A 197 -5.14 8.31 8.97
N LYS A 198 -4.42 9.33 9.44
CA LYS A 198 -5.03 10.53 10.05
C LYS A 198 -5.97 11.24 9.07
N TRP A 199 -5.54 11.38 7.81
CA TRP A 199 -6.36 11.97 6.76
C TRP A 199 -7.65 11.16 6.54
N ALA A 200 -7.55 9.85 6.34
CA ALA A 200 -8.69 8.97 6.09
C ALA A 200 -9.72 9.00 7.23
N TRP A 201 -9.25 9.01 8.47
CA TRP A 201 -10.13 9.09 9.64
C TRP A 201 -10.73 10.48 9.81
N GLY A 202 -9.98 11.55 9.50
CA GLY A 202 -10.49 12.93 9.52
C GLY A 202 -11.59 13.17 8.49
N GLU A 203 -11.42 12.66 7.26
CA GLU A 203 -12.45 12.73 6.21
C GLU A 203 -13.68 11.88 6.56
N GLY A 204 -13.49 10.69 7.15
CA GLY A 204 -14.59 9.87 7.63
C GLY A 204 -15.46 10.57 8.68
N GLN A 205 -14.87 11.39 9.55
CA GLN A 205 -15.62 12.19 10.52
C GLN A 205 -16.43 13.31 9.87
N LYS A 206 -15.96 13.90 8.77
CA LYS A 206 -16.68 14.95 8.03
C LYS A 206 -17.85 14.37 7.22
N ASN A 207 -17.72 13.17 6.72
CA ASN A 207 -18.72 12.47 5.91
C ASN A 207 -19.80 11.81 6.80
N GLN A 208 -20.49 12.60 7.64
CA GLN A 208 -21.46 12.15 8.65
C GLN A 208 -22.59 11.25 8.14
N ASN A 209 -22.85 11.18 6.83
CA ASN A 209 -23.92 10.37 6.25
C ASN A 209 -23.66 8.86 6.24
N TYR A 210 -22.40 8.41 6.41
CA TYR A 210 -22.02 6.99 6.48
C TYR A 210 -21.83 6.50 7.92
N ALA A 211 -21.77 7.42 8.90
CA ALA A 211 -21.04 7.18 10.13
C ALA A 211 -21.87 6.71 11.34
N ILE A 212 -23.17 6.89 11.38
CA ILE A 212 -23.89 6.86 12.68
C ILE A 212 -24.21 5.44 13.17
N LYS A 213 -24.45 4.48 12.28
CA LYS A 213 -24.80 3.09 12.71
C LYS A 213 -23.62 2.14 12.75
N GLU A 214 -22.59 2.37 11.99
CA GLU A 214 -21.44 1.47 11.87
C GLU A 214 -20.25 1.90 12.77
N GLN A 215 -20.20 3.20 13.15
CA GLN A 215 -19.18 3.71 14.07
C GLN A 215 -19.34 3.21 15.51
N GLU A 216 -20.49 2.73 15.95
CA GLU A 216 -20.62 2.21 17.31
C GLU A 216 -19.77 0.94 17.52
N SER A 217 -19.70 0.03 16.57
CA SER A 217 -18.83 -1.15 16.67
C SER A 217 -17.34 -0.82 16.49
N ILE A 218 -17.02 0.22 15.72
CA ILE A 218 -15.64 0.71 15.55
C ILE A 218 -15.26 1.62 16.73
N ARG A 219 -16.21 2.40 17.29
CA ARG A 219 -16.01 3.22 18.48
C ARG A 219 -15.64 2.43 19.73
N GLU A 220 -16.17 1.23 19.93
CA GLU A 220 -15.75 0.37 21.02
C GLU A 220 -14.28 -0.05 20.91
N THR A 221 -13.75 -0.16 19.68
CA THR A 221 -12.33 -0.46 19.42
C THR A 221 -11.48 0.81 19.37
N THR A 222 -12.07 1.98 19.05
CA THR A 222 -11.38 3.24 18.77
C THR A 222 -11.94 4.45 19.53
N GLN A 223 -12.35 4.32 20.78
CA GLN A 223 -12.62 5.48 21.67
C GLN A 223 -11.40 6.41 21.86
N LYS A 224 -10.32 6.15 21.13
CA LYS A 224 -9.11 6.97 21.10
C LYS A 224 -9.29 8.18 20.20
N GLN A 225 -8.83 9.32 20.69
CA GLN A 225 -8.69 10.54 19.88
C GLN A 225 -7.83 10.23 18.64
N PRO A 226 -8.10 10.82 17.45
CA PRO A 226 -7.33 10.57 16.22
C PRO A 226 -5.80 10.68 16.40
N GLU A 227 -5.37 11.51 17.35
CA GLU A 227 -3.96 11.73 17.69
C GLU A 227 -3.29 10.54 18.40
N LYS A 228 -4.06 9.53 18.80
CA LYS A 228 -3.58 8.33 19.53
C LYS A 228 -3.78 7.02 18.75
N ILE A 229 -4.12 7.11 17.47
CA ILE A 229 -4.26 5.92 16.63
C ILE A 229 -2.86 5.38 16.37
N VAL A 230 -2.67 4.10 16.62
CA VAL A 230 -1.45 3.36 16.31
C VAL A 230 -1.63 2.52 15.03
N VAL A 231 -0.51 2.15 14.41
CA VAL A 231 -0.49 1.36 13.15
C VAL A 231 -1.38 0.12 13.26
N LYS A 232 -1.23 -0.65 14.33
CA LYS A 232 -1.99 -1.88 14.57
C LYS A 232 -3.50 -1.64 14.63
N ASP A 233 -3.93 -0.61 15.34
CA ASP A 233 -5.36 -0.27 15.46
C ASP A 233 -5.96 0.09 14.09
N SER A 234 -5.22 0.83 13.26
CA SER A 234 -5.64 1.17 11.90
C SER A 234 -5.80 -0.07 11.02
N LEU A 235 -4.81 -0.94 10.98
CA LEU A 235 -4.85 -2.17 10.20
C LEU A 235 -5.98 -3.11 10.66
N HIS A 236 -6.20 -3.24 11.96
CA HIS A 236 -7.32 -4.02 12.49
C HIS A 236 -8.68 -3.41 12.11
N ALA A 237 -8.83 -2.09 12.17
CA ALA A 237 -10.08 -1.42 11.75
C ALA A 237 -10.35 -1.65 10.26
N THR A 238 -9.32 -1.52 9.40
CA THR A 238 -9.39 -1.82 7.96
C THR A 238 -9.79 -3.28 7.74
N ALA A 239 -9.14 -4.22 8.45
CA ALA A 239 -9.46 -5.65 8.38
C ALA A 239 -10.90 -5.96 8.79
N HIS A 240 -11.39 -5.37 9.87
CA HIS A 240 -12.78 -5.53 10.32
C HIS A 240 -13.78 -5.08 9.26
N MET A 241 -13.57 -3.90 8.69
CA MET A 241 -14.47 -3.40 7.66
C MET A 241 -14.42 -4.23 6.39
N ALA A 242 -13.24 -4.59 5.92
CA ALA A 242 -13.07 -5.45 4.74
C ALA A 242 -13.68 -6.84 4.95
N ALA A 243 -13.50 -7.45 6.13
CA ALA A 243 -14.12 -8.73 6.49
C ALA A 243 -15.64 -8.64 6.47
N LYS A 244 -16.23 -7.59 7.07
CA LYS A 244 -17.67 -7.34 7.04
C LYS A 244 -18.20 -7.24 5.61
N LEU A 245 -17.52 -6.50 4.73
CA LEU A 245 -17.88 -6.35 3.32
C LEU A 245 -17.83 -7.67 2.54
N ARG A 246 -17.04 -8.64 3.01
CA ARG A 246 -16.86 -9.97 2.41
C ARG A 246 -17.65 -11.08 3.11
N ASN A 247 -18.48 -10.75 4.11
CA ASN A 247 -19.18 -11.72 4.96
C ASN A 247 -18.22 -12.76 5.59
N SER A 248 -17.05 -12.31 6.05
CA SER A 248 -15.99 -13.10 6.66
C SER A 248 -15.70 -12.63 8.10
N SER A 249 -14.88 -13.36 8.85
CA SER A 249 -14.38 -12.85 10.14
C SER A 249 -13.07 -12.08 9.95
N PRO A 250 -12.78 -11.09 10.82
CA PRO A 250 -11.52 -10.35 10.78
C PRO A 250 -10.29 -11.25 10.91
N GLU A 251 -10.35 -12.30 11.73
CA GLU A 251 -9.25 -13.24 11.93
C GLU A 251 -8.93 -14.03 10.64
N ILE A 252 -9.96 -14.48 9.92
CA ILE A 252 -9.79 -15.17 8.63
C ILE A 252 -9.17 -14.20 7.63
N LEU A 253 -9.67 -12.97 7.55
CA LEU A 253 -9.15 -11.99 6.60
C LEU A 253 -7.70 -11.60 6.92
N ILE A 254 -7.36 -11.38 8.18
CA ILE A 254 -5.98 -11.07 8.60
C ILE A 254 -5.05 -12.25 8.24
N SER A 255 -5.42 -13.49 8.52
CA SER A 255 -4.62 -14.66 8.14
C SER A 255 -4.41 -14.71 6.63
N LEU A 256 -5.48 -14.55 5.86
CA LEU A 256 -5.46 -14.56 4.40
C LEU A 256 -4.55 -13.46 3.82
N THR A 257 -4.70 -12.22 4.30
CA THR A 257 -3.90 -11.09 3.82
C THR A 257 -2.43 -11.21 4.21
N THR A 258 -2.13 -11.84 5.34
CA THR A 258 -0.75 -12.16 5.75
C THR A 258 -0.14 -13.21 4.83
N ASP A 259 -0.85 -14.28 4.49
CA ASP A 259 -0.38 -15.29 3.54
C ASP A 259 -0.15 -14.69 2.15
N ASN A 260 -1.05 -13.80 1.71
CA ASN A 260 -0.91 -13.08 0.44
C ASN A 260 0.31 -12.14 0.45
N PHE A 261 0.55 -11.42 1.54
CA PHE A 261 1.71 -10.55 1.72
C PHE A 261 3.03 -11.35 1.57
N LEU A 262 3.13 -12.47 2.28
CA LEU A 262 4.30 -13.34 2.18
C LEU A 262 4.47 -13.95 0.79
N THR A 263 3.35 -14.26 0.12
CA THR A 263 3.38 -14.77 -1.26
C THR A 263 3.83 -13.71 -2.24
N PHE A 264 3.33 -12.46 -2.09
CA PHE A 264 3.76 -11.33 -2.93
C PHE A 264 5.26 -11.08 -2.81
N LEU A 265 5.82 -11.07 -1.59
CA LEU A 265 7.25 -10.92 -1.36
C LEU A 265 8.08 -12.07 -1.95
N LYS A 266 7.58 -13.32 -1.91
CA LYS A 266 8.29 -14.49 -2.45
C LYS A 266 8.33 -14.53 -3.97
N ASN A 267 7.41 -13.87 -4.67
CA ASN A 267 7.39 -13.80 -6.13
C ASN A 267 8.57 -12.99 -6.71
N SER A 268 9.49 -12.52 -5.86
CA SER A 268 10.73 -11.83 -6.22
C SER A 268 11.93 -12.80 -6.47
N TYR A 269 11.67 -14.11 -6.65
CA TYR A 269 12.72 -15.12 -6.94
C TYR A 269 12.42 -15.90 -8.21
#